data_c2ba9425d8588a8a17ef35d30a17460e
#
_entry.id   c2ba9425d8588a8a17ef35d30a17460e
#
_cell.length_a   1.000
_cell.length_b   1.000
_cell.length_c   1.000
_cell.angle_alpha   90.00
_cell.angle_beta   90.00
_cell.angle_gamma   90.00
#
_symmetry.space_group_name_H-M   'P 1'
#
loop_
_entity.id
_entity.type
_entity.pdbx_description
1 polymer ?
#
loop_
_entity_poly.entity_id
_entity_poly.type
_entity_poly.pdbx_seq_one_letter_code
_entity_poly.pdbx_strand_id
1 'polypeptide(L)'
;MIPAPYLNRREVVKALLADRGDLLVVAGLGATAWDVASVEDHPLDFPLWGAMGGAAMVGLGLAFAQPARKVLVITGDGEMLMGMGSLATIAALRPRNLRVVVIDNECYAETGRQRTPTACGADIAAIALACGFPHARTAWETDEIEPLRVDIHLLDDLFLAVIKVALTDDPKTLPPRDGAYLKNRMRAALLGPQAVFE
;
A
#
# COMPACT_ATOMS: atom_id res chain seq x y z
N MET A 1 -19.38 -17.11 -16.07
CA MET A 1 -18.47 -17.83 -15.15
C MET A 1 -18.38 -16.96 -13.92
N ILE A 2 -18.84 -17.43 -12.76
CA ILE A 2 -18.66 -16.71 -11.49
C ILE A 2 -17.17 -16.84 -11.20
N PRO A 3 -16.40 -15.73 -11.08
CA PRO A 3 -15.00 -15.85 -10.73
C PRO A 3 -14.86 -16.53 -9.35
N ALA A 4 -13.75 -17.23 -9.15
CA ALA A 4 -13.38 -17.83 -7.87
C ALA A 4 -13.52 -16.82 -6.73
N PRO A 5 -13.73 -17.27 -5.48
CA PRO A 5 -13.88 -16.35 -4.35
C PRO A 5 -12.64 -15.47 -4.26
N TYR A 6 -12.83 -14.17 -4.50
CA TYR A 6 -11.78 -13.18 -4.29
C TYR A 6 -11.21 -13.27 -2.86
N LEU A 7 -9.93 -12.98 -2.73
CA LEU A 7 -9.23 -12.95 -1.45
C LEU A 7 -9.89 -12.00 -0.44
N ASN A 8 -9.83 -12.32 0.84
CA ASN A 8 -10.22 -11.37 1.89
C ASN A 8 -9.09 -10.35 2.08
N ARG A 9 -9.39 -9.05 1.91
CA ARG A 9 -8.40 -7.97 1.96
C ARG A 9 -7.65 -7.88 3.29
N ARG A 10 -8.34 -8.13 4.42
CA ARG A 10 -7.75 -8.05 5.76
C ARG A 10 -6.78 -9.19 6.02
N GLU A 11 -7.13 -10.41 5.63
CA GLU A 11 -6.24 -11.55 5.72
C GLU A 11 -5.02 -11.39 4.81
N VAL A 12 -5.20 -10.80 3.63
CA VAL A 12 -4.10 -10.44 2.73
C VAL A 12 -3.15 -9.46 3.42
N VAL A 13 -3.64 -8.34 3.92
CA VAL A 13 -2.80 -7.32 4.58
C VAL A 13 -2.08 -7.90 5.80
N LYS A 14 -2.77 -8.72 6.60
CA LYS A 14 -2.19 -9.45 7.73
C LYS A 14 -1.04 -10.37 7.29
N ALA A 15 -1.23 -11.13 6.21
CA ALA A 15 -0.19 -12.01 5.68
C ALA A 15 1.03 -11.21 5.16
N LEU A 16 0.81 -10.12 4.43
CA LEU A 16 1.89 -9.27 3.91
C LEU A 16 2.72 -8.60 5.02
N LEU A 17 2.12 -8.30 6.15
CA LEU A 17 2.76 -7.68 7.31
C LEU A 17 3.29 -8.69 8.34
N ALA A 18 3.14 -10.00 8.10
CA ALA A 18 3.72 -11.02 8.97
C ALA A 18 5.25 -10.88 9.01
N ASP A 19 5.82 -10.97 10.22
CA ASP A 19 7.28 -10.86 10.45
C ASP A 19 7.92 -9.60 9.85
N ARG A 20 7.18 -8.49 9.84
CA ARG A 20 7.53 -7.25 9.11
C ARG A 20 8.86 -6.60 9.51
N GLY A 21 9.40 -6.90 10.70
CA GLY A 21 10.64 -6.30 11.18
C GLY A 21 10.61 -4.77 11.20
N ASP A 22 11.57 -4.13 10.52
CA ASP A 22 11.71 -2.67 10.44
C ASP A 22 11.09 -2.04 9.17
N LEU A 23 10.21 -2.77 8.49
CA LEU A 23 9.47 -2.32 7.31
C LEU A 23 8.64 -1.06 7.62
N LEU A 24 8.83 -0.01 6.82
CA LEU A 24 8.04 1.21 6.89
C LEU A 24 6.78 1.02 6.07
N VAL A 25 5.62 1.35 6.63
CA VAL A 25 4.34 1.17 5.92
C VAL A 25 3.63 2.51 5.76
N VAL A 26 3.28 2.84 4.52
CA VAL A 26 2.37 3.94 4.19
C VAL A 26 1.05 3.32 3.76
N ALA A 27 0.01 3.55 4.53
CA ALA A 27 -1.33 3.07 4.19
C ALA A 27 -2.15 4.19 3.55
N GLY A 28 -2.72 3.92 2.39
CA GLY A 28 -3.67 4.80 1.72
C GLY A 28 -4.94 4.99 2.54
N LEU A 29 -5.76 5.97 2.17
CA LEU A 29 -6.97 6.30 2.91
C LEU A 29 -8.01 5.14 2.89
N GLY A 30 -8.87 5.14 3.89
CA GLY A 30 -10.04 4.25 3.96
C GLY A 30 -9.69 2.83 4.35
N ALA A 31 -10.20 1.87 3.59
CA ALA A 31 -10.13 0.45 3.91
C ALA A 31 -8.70 -0.07 4.13
N THR A 32 -7.74 0.39 3.35
CA THR A 32 -6.33 -0.01 3.48
C THR A 32 -5.71 0.45 4.79
N ALA A 33 -6.01 1.68 5.24
CA ALA A 33 -5.57 2.17 6.55
C ALA A 33 -6.21 1.37 7.71
N TRP A 34 -7.47 0.97 7.57
CA TRP A 34 -8.14 0.15 8.60
C TRP A 34 -7.60 -1.26 8.68
N ASP A 35 -7.23 -1.84 7.53
CA ASP A 35 -6.68 -3.18 7.48
C ASP A 35 -5.28 -3.22 8.09
N VAL A 36 -4.43 -2.24 7.78
CA VAL A 36 -3.11 -2.11 8.44
C VAL A 36 -3.28 -1.93 9.94
N ALA A 37 -4.15 -1.01 10.39
CA ALA A 37 -4.42 -0.80 11.81
C ALA A 37 -5.04 -2.03 12.51
N SER A 38 -5.71 -2.93 11.77
CA SER A 38 -6.28 -4.14 12.34
C SER A 38 -5.23 -5.22 12.64
N VAL A 39 -4.06 -5.13 12.03
CA VAL A 39 -2.94 -6.03 12.33
C VAL A 39 -2.26 -5.59 13.63
N GLU A 40 -1.86 -4.32 13.70
CA GLU A 40 -1.19 -3.72 14.85
C GLU A 40 -1.17 -2.20 14.71
N ASP A 41 -1.17 -1.45 15.82
CA ASP A 41 -0.82 -0.03 15.83
C ASP A 41 0.69 0.13 15.98
N HIS A 42 1.39 0.20 14.85
CA HIS A 42 2.85 0.18 14.82
C HIS A 42 3.46 1.58 14.59
N PRO A 43 4.55 1.96 15.29
CA PRO A 43 5.15 3.30 15.16
C PRO A 43 5.76 3.59 13.79
N LEU A 44 6.04 2.57 12.98
CA LEU A 44 6.52 2.69 11.60
C LEU A 44 5.36 2.67 10.57
N ASP A 45 4.10 2.77 11.02
CA ASP A 45 2.94 2.93 10.14
C ASP A 45 2.56 4.41 10.01
N PHE A 46 2.36 4.82 8.76
CA PHE A 46 1.88 6.15 8.40
C PHE A 46 0.57 6.06 7.62
N PRO A 47 -0.57 5.94 8.33
CA PRO A 47 -1.88 5.91 7.69
C PRO A 47 -2.27 7.32 7.21
N LEU A 48 -2.79 7.40 5.99
CA LEU A 48 -3.36 8.63 5.44
C LEU A 48 -4.87 8.68 5.72
N TRP A 49 -5.34 9.86 6.19
CA TRP A 49 -6.75 10.13 6.41
C TRP A 49 -7.39 10.94 5.27
N GLY A 50 -6.60 11.34 4.32
CA GLY A 50 -6.98 12.12 3.16
C GLY A 50 -5.89 12.05 2.09
N ALA A 51 -5.84 13.03 1.22
CA ALA A 51 -4.88 13.11 0.12
C ALA A 51 -4.96 11.89 -0.81
N MET A 52 -6.20 11.52 -1.20
CA MET A 52 -6.45 10.42 -2.15
C MET A 52 -5.56 10.56 -3.37
N GLY A 53 -4.87 9.46 -3.73
CA GLY A 53 -3.86 9.43 -4.80
C GLY A 53 -2.43 9.76 -4.34
N GLY A 54 -2.24 10.16 -3.07
CA GLY A 54 -0.94 10.60 -2.55
C GLY A 54 -0.07 9.51 -1.93
N ALA A 55 -0.62 8.34 -1.56
CA ALA A 55 0.10 7.33 -0.80
C ALA A 55 1.40 6.88 -1.47
N ALA A 56 1.38 6.62 -2.78
CA ALA A 56 2.56 6.21 -3.53
C ALA A 56 3.68 7.26 -3.51
N MET A 57 3.32 8.55 -3.59
CA MET A 57 4.29 9.65 -3.54
C MET A 57 4.85 9.89 -2.13
N VAL A 58 4.03 9.69 -1.09
CA VAL A 58 4.51 9.69 0.30
C VAL A 58 5.52 8.55 0.51
N GLY A 59 5.20 7.35 0.00
CA GLY A 59 6.10 6.20 0.02
C GLY A 59 7.41 6.47 -0.73
N LEU A 60 7.36 7.12 -1.89
CA LEU A 60 8.55 7.53 -2.65
C LEU A 60 9.45 8.48 -1.84
N GLY A 61 8.86 9.51 -1.24
CA GLY A 61 9.60 10.44 -0.38
C GLY A 61 10.27 9.75 0.80
N LEU A 62 9.53 8.83 1.44
CA LEU A 62 10.04 8.04 2.56
C LEU A 62 11.18 7.10 2.12
N ALA A 63 11.06 6.46 0.95
CA ALA A 63 12.09 5.58 0.40
C ALA A 63 13.42 6.33 0.18
N PHE A 64 13.38 7.55 -0.31
CA PHE A 64 14.58 8.40 -0.43
C PHE A 64 15.13 8.86 0.92
N ALA A 65 14.25 9.20 1.86
CA ALA A 65 14.67 9.64 3.20
C ALA A 65 15.26 8.49 4.04
N GLN A 66 14.92 7.23 3.72
CA GLN A 66 15.33 6.02 4.46
C GLN A 66 15.89 4.95 3.51
N PRO A 67 17.02 5.20 2.80
CA PRO A 67 17.50 4.30 1.76
C PRO A 67 17.92 2.91 2.26
N ALA A 68 18.25 2.77 3.54
CA ALA A 68 18.63 1.50 4.16
C ALA A 68 17.44 0.64 4.62
N ARG A 69 16.20 1.18 4.56
CA ARG A 69 14.99 0.49 4.99
C ARG A 69 14.05 0.27 3.82
N LYS A 70 13.29 -0.80 3.87
CA LYS A 70 12.22 -1.04 2.90
C LYS A 70 10.98 -0.24 3.25
N VAL A 71 10.31 0.25 2.22
CA VAL A 71 9.06 1.01 2.32
C VAL A 71 7.99 0.27 1.54
N LEU A 72 6.90 -0.06 2.21
CA LEU A 72 5.70 -0.65 1.63
C LEU A 72 4.58 0.38 1.62
N VAL A 73 4.06 0.65 0.44
CA VAL A 73 2.80 1.38 0.26
C VAL A 73 1.68 0.36 0.09
N ILE A 74 0.63 0.46 0.90
CA ILE A 74 -0.61 -0.31 0.73
C ILE A 74 -1.71 0.68 0.38
N THR A 75 -2.22 0.63 -0.84
CA THR A 75 -3.22 1.58 -1.36
C THR A 75 -4.38 0.84 -2.01
N GLY A 76 -5.52 1.52 -2.22
CA GLY A 76 -6.65 0.97 -2.98
C GLY A 76 -6.53 1.23 -4.48
N ASP A 77 -7.28 0.47 -5.28
CA ASP A 77 -7.34 0.64 -6.74
C ASP A 77 -7.82 2.03 -7.14
N GLY A 78 -8.90 2.53 -6.54
CA GLY A 78 -9.41 3.88 -6.80
C GLY A 78 -8.44 4.98 -6.43
N GLU A 79 -7.71 4.82 -5.32
CA GLU A 79 -6.67 5.76 -4.91
C GLU A 79 -5.47 5.72 -5.86
N MET A 80 -5.02 4.52 -6.25
CA MET A 80 -3.90 4.38 -7.19
C MET A 80 -4.24 4.96 -8.56
N LEU A 81 -5.46 4.74 -9.05
CA LEU A 81 -5.94 5.33 -10.31
C LEU A 81 -6.00 6.86 -10.25
N MET A 82 -6.41 7.44 -9.12
CA MET A 82 -6.39 8.90 -8.94
C MET A 82 -4.97 9.47 -8.98
N GLY A 83 -4.00 8.75 -8.41
CA GLY A 83 -2.58 9.11 -8.41
C GLY A 83 -1.76 8.42 -9.50
N MET A 84 -2.36 7.90 -10.57
CA MET A 84 -1.73 7.05 -11.57
C MET A 84 -0.47 7.66 -12.20
N GLY A 85 -0.43 8.98 -12.39
CA GLY A 85 0.76 9.68 -12.91
C GLY A 85 2.01 9.51 -12.01
N SER A 86 1.83 9.19 -10.73
CA SER A 86 2.94 8.89 -9.82
C SER A 86 3.75 7.67 -10.24
N LEU A 87 3.14 6.70 -10.93
CA LEU A 87 3.84 5.51 -11.43
C LEU A 87 4.99 5.88 -12.38
N ALA A 88 4.76 6.83 -13.29
CA ALA A 88 5.81 7.30 -14.20
C ALA A 88 6.95 8.00 -13.44
N THR A 89 6.63 8.82 -12.43
CA THR A 89 7.64 9.48 -11.58
C THR A 89 8.45 8.47 -10.78
N ILE A 90 7.77 7.50 -10.16
CA ILE A 90 8.42 6.45 -9.35
C ILE A 90 9.33 5.59 -10.24
N ALA A 91 8.86 5.18 -11.43
CA ALA A 91 9.63 4.38 -12.37
C ALA A 91 10.91 5.13 -12.85
N ALA A 92 10.77 6.43 -13.16
CA ALA A 92 11.90 7.28 -13.58
C ALA A 92 12.97 7.41 -12.48
N LEU A 93 12.55 7.48 -11.22
CA LEU A 93 13.45 7.61 -10.05
C LEU A 93 13.95 6.26 -9.52
N ARG A 94 13.23 5.18 -9.79
CA ARG A 94 13.55 3.78 -9.52
C ARG A 94 14.15 3.51 -8.12
N PRO A 95 13.45 3.84 -7.03
CA PRO A 95 13.92 3.54 -5.68
C PRO A 95 13.90 2.02 -5.43
N ARG A 96 15.05 1.43 -5.16
CA ARG A 96 15.17 -0.03 -5.02
C ARG A 96 14.50 -0.57 -3.76
N ASN A 97 14.21 0.28 -2.80
CA ASN A 97 13.63 -0.05 -1.51
C ASN A 97 12.11 0.23 -1.41
N LEU A 98 11.44 0.62 -2.52
CA LEU A 98 10.00 0.88 -2.53
C LEU A 98 9.21 -0.30 -3.08
N ARG A 99 8.14 -0.65 -2.37
CA ARG A 99 7.11 -1.63 -2.77
C ARG A 99 5.76 -0.95 -2.78
N VAL A 100 4.97 -1.18 -3.81
CA VAL A 100 3.60 -0.67 -3.90
C VAL A 100 2.66 -1.86 -4.04
N VAL A 101 1.73 -1.98 -3.10
CA VAL A 101 0.66 -2.99 -3.14
C VAL A 101 -0.67 -2.28 -3.29
N VAL A 102 -1.40 -2.65 -4.32
CA VAL A 102 -2.74 -2.15 -4.61
C VAL A 102 -3.75 -3.23 -4.23
N ILE A 103 -4.57 -2.95 -3.23
CA ILE A 103 -5.72 -3.78 -2.83
C ILE A 103 -6.89 -3.40 -3.73
N ASP A 104 -7.20 -4.24 -4.68
CA ASP A 104 -8.17 -3.98 -5.75
C ASP A 104 -9.47 -4.75 -5.51
N ASN A 105 -10.47 -4.05 -4.98
CA ASN A 105 -11.83 -4.55 -4.81
C ASN A 105 -12.80 -4.09 -5.94
N GLU A 106 -12.26 -3.42 -6.97
CA GLU A 106 -13.01 -2.91 -8.13
C GLU A 106 -14.10 -1.88 -7.77
N CYS A 107 -13.97 -1.21 -6.60
CA CYS A 107 -15.07 -0.41 -6.07
C CYS A 107 -14.58 0.76 -5.19
N TYR A 108 -15.23 1.92 -5.31
CA TYR A 108 -15.13 3.04 -4.37
C TYR A 108 -16.03 2.75 -3.15
N ALA A 109 -15.55 1.90 -2.23
CA ALA A 109 -16.37 1.36 -1.15
C ALA A 109 -16.87 2.44 -0.16
N GLU A 110 -16.14 3.57 0.00
CA GLU A 110 -16.43 4.62 0.97
C GLU A 110 -17.47 5.63 0.51
N THR A 111 -17.73 5.74 -0.80
CA THR A 111 -18.55 6.82 -1.38
C THR A 111 -19.85 6.34 -2.03
N GLY A 112 -20.16 5.06 -1.96
CA GLY A 112 -21.42 4.51 -2.49
C GLY A 112 -21.25 3.32 -3.42
N ARG A 113 -20.09 2.65 -3.35
CA ARG A 113 -19.80 1.40 -4.07
C ARG A 113 -19.85 1.51 -5.59
N GLN A 114 -19.51 2.69 -6.12
CA GLN A 114 -19.35 2.86 -7.56
C GLN A 114 -18.17 1.99 -8.03
N ARG A 115 -18.30 1.40 -9.22
CA ARG A 115 -17.24 0.60 -9.83
C ARG A 115 -16.05 1.50 -10.18
N THR A 116 -14.86 1.02 -9.89
CA THR A 116 -13.62 1.66 -10.37
C THR A 116 -13.33 1.22 -11.82
N PRO A 117 -12.44 1.92 -12.53
CA PRO A 117 -11.99 1.52 -13.87
C PRO A 117 -11.37 0.11 -13.93
N THR A 118 -10.81 -0.43 -12.82
CA THR A 118 -10.28 -1.82 -12.80
C THR A 118 -11.39 -2.84 -13.02
N ALA A 119 -12.62 -2.55 -12.57
CA ALA A 119 -13.80 -3.35 -12.87
C ALA A 119 -14.22 -3.31 -14.36
N CYS A 120 -13.62 -2.41 -15.15
CA CYS A 120 -13.89 -2.22 -16.57
C CYS A 120 -12.67 -2.53 -17.46
N GLY A 121 -11.65 -3.19 -16.89
CA GLY A 121 -10.49 -3.67 -17.63
C GLY A 121 -9.23 -2.81 -17.54
N ALA A 122 -9.22 -1.76 -16.72
CA ALA A 122 -7.96 -1.06 -16.44
C ALA A 122 -7.03 -1.97 -15.63
N ASP A 123 -5.83 -2.21 -16.16
CA ASP A 123 -4.80 -3.06 -15.54
C ASP A 123 -3.67 -2.20 -14.97
N ILE A 124 -3.70 -2.01 -13.65
CA ILE A 124 -2.71 -1.17 -12.95
C ILE A 124 -1.30 -1.79 -13.02
N ALA A 125 -1.18 -3.12 -13.00
CA ALA A 125 0.12 -3.79 -13.12
C ALA A 125 0.72 -3.58 -14.52
N ALA A 126 -0.08 -3.74 -15.58
CA ALA A 126 0.34 -3.45 -16.94
C ALA A 126 0.71 -1.97 -17.13
N ILE A 127 -0.04 -1.04 -16.53
CA ILE A 127 0.29 0.40 -16.55
C ILE A 127 1.63 0.66 -15.85
N ALA A 128 1.90 0.04 -14.70
CA ALA A 128 3.17 0.18 -14.01
C ALA A 128 4.35 -0.32 -14.87
N LEU A 129 4.21 -1.49 -15.52
CA LEU A 129 5.21 -2.01 -16.47
C LEU A 129 5.43 -1.04 -17.64
N ALA A 130 4.35 -0.50 -18.21
CA ALA A 130 4.43 0.49 -19.29
C ALA A 130 5.11 1.81 -18.86
N CYS A 131 5.01 2.18 -17.56
CA CYS A 131 5.73 3.30 -16.99
C CYS A 131 7.23 2.99 -16.72
N GLY A 132 7.64 1.73 -16.78
CA GLY A 132 9.04 1.32 -16.57
C GLY A 132 9.33 0.66 -15.22
N PHE A 133 8.31 0.22 -14.48
CA PHE A 133 8.56 -0.64 -13.31
C PHE A 133 9.25 -1.93 -13.77
N PRO A 134 10.33 -2.37 -13.11
CA PRO A 134 11.01 -3.61 -13.47
C PRO A 134 10.18 -4.85 -13.15
N HIS A 135 9.34 -4.74 -12.09
CA HIS A 135 8.50 -5.83 -11.62
C HIS A 135 7.11 -5.30 -11.28
N ALA A 136 6.09 -5.82 -11.97
CA ALA A 136 4.70 -5.62 -11.59
C ALA A 136 3.87 -6.86 -11.96
N ARG A 137 2.92 -7.24 -11.07
CA ARG A 137 2.04 -8.38 -11.31
C ARG A 137 0.71 -8.25 -10.57
N THR A 138 -0.29 -8.99 -11.03
CA THR A 138 -1.59 -9.13 -10.37
C THR A 138 -1.70 -10.52 -9.75
N ALA A 139 -2.14 -10.60 -8.51
CA ALA A 139 -2.44 -11.84 -7.78
C ALA A 139 -3.95 -11.99 -7.57
N TRP A 140 -4.42 -13.22 -7.69
CA TRP A 140 -5.83 -13.60 -7.60
C TRP A 140 -6.08 -14.69 -6.56
N GLU A 141 -5.06 -15.51 -6.28
CA GLU A 141 -5.18 -16.73 -5.49
C GLU A 141 -4.36 -16.68 -4.20
N THR A 142 -4.79 -17.45 -3.21
CA THR A 142 -4.18 -17.44 -1.86
C THR A 142 -2.72 -17.88 -1.87
N ASP A 143 -2.35 -18.82 -2.72
CA ASP A 143 -0.99 -19.33 -2.84
C ASP A 143 0.00 -18.34 -3.46
N GLU A 144 -0.51 -17.26 -4.10
CA GLU A 144 0.32 -16.17 -4.61
C GLU A 144 0.73 -15.16 -3.53
N ILE A 145 0.07 -15.15 -2.35
CA ILE A 145 0.30 -14.13 -1.32
C ILE A 145 1.65 -14.32 -0.63
N GLU A 146 2.03 -15.56 -0.30
CA GLU A 146 3.34 -15.82 0.32
C GLU A 146 4.52 -15.47 -0.61
N PRO A 147 4.52 -15.79 -1.90
CA PRO A 147 5.52 -15.27 -2.84
C PRO A 147 5.57 -13.73 -2.90
N LEU A 148 4.41 -13.04 -2.81
CA LEU A 148 4.38 -11.58 -2.76
C LEU A 148 4.99 -11.04 -1.46
N ARG A 149 4.71 -11.67 -0.31
CA ARG A 149 5.32 -11.31 0.97
C ARG A 149 6.85 -11.43 0.89
N VAL A 150 7.35 -12.52 0.31
CA VAL A 150 8.80 -12.72 0.09
C VAL A 150 9.39 -11.58 -0.76
N ASP A 151 8.73 -11.20 -1.86
CA ASP A 151 9.21 -10.10 -2.72
C ASP A 151 9.18 -8.75 -1.98
N ILE A 152 8.14 -8.49 -1.17
CA ILE A 152 8.06 -7.27 -0.36
C ILE A 152 9.26 -7.16 0.58
N HIS A 153 9.63 -8.24 1.24
CA HIS A 153 10.67 -8.25 2.27
C HIS A 153 12.09 -8.45 1.71
N LEU A 154 12.28 -9.19 0.64
CA LEU A 154 13.60 -9.62 0.19
C LEU A 154 14.04 -9.03 -1.15
N LEU A 155 13.13 -8.76 -2.10
CA LEU A 155 13.53 -8.23 -3.41
C LEU A 155 14.25 -6.88 -3.22
N ASP A 156 15.38 -6.70 -3.91
CA ASP A 156 16.14 -5.44 -3.89
C ASP A 156 15.95 -4.70 -5.22
N ASP A 157 14.72 -4.43 -5.59
CA ASP A 157 14.35 -3.59 -6.73
C ASP A 157 12.93 -3.02 -6.53
N LEU A 158 12.56 -2.02 -7.33
CA LEU A 158 11.23 -1.44 -7.36
C LEU A 158 10.18 -2.49 -7.78
N PHE A 159 9.09 -2.59 -7.01
CA PHE A 159 8.07 -3.60 -7.21
C PHE A 159 6.67 -3.05 -7.02
N LEU A 160 5.71 -3.52 -7.85
CA LEU A 160 4.29 -3.28 -7.67
C LEU A 160 3.51 -4.59 -7.73
N ALA A 161 2.57 -4.78 -6.81
CA ALA A 161 1.58 -5.85 -6.89
C ALA A 161 0.17 -5.28 -6.87
N VAL A 162 -0.71 -5.83 -7.68
CA VAL A 162 -2.16 -5.67 -7.56
C VAL A 162 -2.72 -6.95 -6.97
N ILE A 163 -3.53 -6.87 -5.92
CA ILE A 163 -4.14 -8.05 -5.30
C ILE A 163 -5.65 -7.91 -5.39
N LYS A 164 -6.27 -8.80 -6.13
CA LYS A 164 -7.72 -8.83 -6.30
C LYS A 164 -8.38 -9.38 -5.05
N VAL A 165 -9.27 -8.60 -4.47
CA VAL A 165 -9.95 -8.93 -3.22
C VAL A 165 -11.46 -8.77 -3.33
N ALA A 166 -12.20 -9.47 -2.46
CA ALA A 166 -13.64 -9.27 -2.36
C ALA A 166 -13.98 -7.91 -1.78
N LEU A 167 -15.11 -7.35 -2.20
CA LEU A 167 -15.75 -6.23 -1.52
C LEU A 167 -16.43 -6.76 -0.24
N THR A 168 -15.81 -6.54 0.92
CA THR A 168 -16.30 -6.99 2.22
C THR A 168 -16.64 -5.83 3.14
N ASP A 169 -17.59 -6.06 4.05
CA ASP A 169 -17.97 -5.11 5.11
C ASP A 169 -17.28 -5.47 6.44
N ASP A 170 -15.95 -5.50 6.44
CA ASP A 170 -15.19 -5.79 7.65
C ASP A 170 -15.33 -4.66 8.68
N PRO A 171 -15.34 -4.98 9.99
CA PRO A 171 -15.38 -3.96 11.04
C PRO A 171 -14.23 -2.96 10.91
N LYS A 172 -14.53 -1.66 11.04
CA LYS A 172 -13.54 -0.59 10.89
C LYS A 172 -12.63 -0.54 12.11
N THR A 173 -11.33 -0.76 11.92
CA THR A 173 -10.29 -0.50 12.92
C THR A 173 -9.62 0.82 12.56
N LEU A 174 -9.97 1.89 13.29
CA LEU A 174 -9.52 3.23 12.95
C LEU A 174 -8.13 3.49 13.53
N PRO A 175 -7.13 3.84 12.71
CA PRO A 175 -5.84 4.32 13.20
C PRO A 175 -5.99 5.71 13.87
N PRO A 176 -4.98 6.20 14.61
CA PRO A 176 -4.99 7.56 15.14
C PRO A 176 -5.25 8.60 14.05
N ARG A 177 -6.06 9.63 14.37
CA ARG A 177 -6.49 10.67 13.39
C ARG A 177 -5.63 11.92 13.38
N ASP A 178 -4.83 12.12 14.43
CA ASP A 178 -3.98 13.29 14.57
C ASP A 178 -2.72 13.15 13.69
N GLY A 179 -2.67 13.89 12.58
CA GLY A 179 -1.55 13.86 11.65
C GLY A 179 -0.24 14.37 12.25
N ALA A 180 -0.31 15.32 13.20
CA ALA A 180 0.87 15.81 13.92
C ALA A 180 1.44 14.71 14.83
N TYR A 181 0.56 13.99 15.53
CA TYR A 181 0.94 12.82 16.32
C TYR A 181 1.59 11.74 15.44
N LEU A 182 0.94 11.34 14.34
CA LEU A 182 1.46 10.32 13.42
C LEU A 182 2.85 10.69 12.87
N LYS A 183 3.02 11.94 12.43
CA LYS A 183 4.31 12.46 11.97
C LYS A 183 5.37 12.37 13.07
N ASN A 184 5.06 12.85 14.26
CA ASN A 184 6.02 12.89 15.37
C ASN A 184 6.36 11.48 15.84
N ARG A 185 5.37 10.57 15.91
CA ARG A 185 5.56 9.16 16.25
C ARG A 185 6.54 8.48 15.30
N MET A 186 6.32 8.60 13.99
CA MET A 186 7.22 8.02 12.99
C MET A 186 8.61 8.67 13.03
N ARG A 187 8.70 10.00 13.14
CA ARG A 187 9.99 10.69 13.26
C ARG A 187 10.77 10.20 14.49
N ALA A 188 10.11 10.07 15.63
CA ALA A 188 10.75 9.55 16.85
C ALA A 188 11.24 8.10 16.67
N ALA A 189 10.46 7.25 16.01
CA ALA A 189 10.85 5.87 15.74
C ALA A 189 12.02 5.75 14.74
N LEU A 190 12.14 6.68 13.79
CA LEU A 190 13.19 6.67 12.76
C LEU A 190 14.49 7.35 13.20
N LEU A 191 14.38 8.47 13.90
CA LEU A 191 15.48 9.41 14.17
C LEU A 191 15.80 9.55 15.66
N GLY A 192 15.03 8.89 16.52
CA GLY A 192 15.13 9.01 17.96
C GLY A 192 14.17 10.06 18.54
N PRO A 193 13.96 10.04 19.88
CA PRO A 193 12.93 10.86 20.54
C PRO A 193 13.18 12.38 20.44
N GLN A 194 14.40 12.81 20.22
CA GLN A 194 14.72 14.24 20.08
C GLN A 194 14.23 14.85 18.74
N ALA A 195 14.00 14.03 17.73
CA ALA A 195 13.59 14.51 16.41
C ALA A 195 12.20 15.18 16.38
N VAL A 196 11.41 15.06 17.44
CA VAL A 196 10.10 15.73 17.55
C VAL A 196 10.22 17.20 17.92
N PHE A 197 11.40 17.65 18.37
CA PHE A 197 11.66 19.02 18.78
C PHE A 197 12.39 19.84 17.70
N GLU A 198 12.74 19.20 16.59
CA GLU A 198 13.35 19.81 15.40
C GLU A 198 12.31 19.98 14.26
#